data_c90d5dbc40a23578af3fb7f07b778a2c
#
_entry.id   c90d5dbc40a23578af3fb7f07b778a2c
#
_cell.length_a   1.000
_cell.length_b   1.000
_cell.length_c   1.000
_cell.angle_alpha   90.00
_cell.angle_beta   90.00
_cell.angle_gamma   90.00
#
_symmetry.space_group_name_H-M   'P 1'
#
loop_
_entity.id
_entity.type
_entity.pdbx_description
1 polymer ?
#
loop_
_entity_poly.entity_id
_entity_poly.type
_entity_poly.pdbx_seq_one_letter_code
_entity_poly.pdbx_strand_id
1 'polypeptide(L)'
;WPYQMGEPFLHKLTLEFVGADKTVSDTRTINFGIVQTDSEMTADGYRLLKINGKPVLIRGGGWAPDMLLRVDESKREAEFRYVKEMGLNTIRLEGKLEDESFLERADRDGILVMAGWCCCDAWEKWGKWGDENKRVSVDSLRDQLLRLRKHPSLLAWLNGSDNPPPAEREQAYLDVEKEIHWPKPVFSSATAKKAEVTGDSGVKMSGPYDYVPPDYWLLDTKAGGAYGFNTETSPGPAVPPLEGLRTFIPEDKLWPMNEVWGFHAGGGQFKTIDLFTHALEMRYGKAKGAADFAWKSQAMTYEGQRAMFEAYGRNKYKSTGIIQWMLNNAWPSLIWHLYGYDLRPAGGYFGSKIATEPVHVQYSYDDRSVAVVNSTQKDQTGLKVVAKLYDTSGALKFSREAQLDVAADGVAKSIAIPEPNGATSAYFLGLQLFSSGGELLSRNFYWLSTKPDVLDYAKTEWYYTPQTEFADFTVLQDLPKASVKATLHPATGTERDAAFRIALENAGKSVAFLTRLRLVKGREREEILPVFWQDNYISLLPGETREVLVSIRKSDLGSAKPALLVDGFNLAPISIHEAGK
;
A
#
# COMPACT_ATOMS: atom_id res chain seq x y z
N TRP A 1 15.41 -0.17 15.13
CA TRP A 1 15.20 -0.79 13.84
C TRP A 1 13.77 -0.54 13.35
N PRO A 2 13.53 -0.42 12.03
CA PRO A 2 12.18 -0.57 11.48
C PRO A 2 11.65 -1.96 11.81
N TYR A 3 10.34 -2.08 12.05
CA TYR A 3 9.72 -3.32 12.54
C TYR A 3 9.98 -4.56 11.65
N GLN A 4 10.26 -4.37 10.36
CA GLN A 4 10.60 -5.45 9.43
C GLN A 4 12.05 -5.93 9.52
N MET A 5 12.93 -5.13 10.13
CA MET A 5 14.37 -5.40 10.22
C MET A 5 14.82 -5.78 11.63
N GLY A 6 13.97 -5.58 12.62
CA GLY A 6 14.24 -5.87 14.02
C GLY A 6 13.22 -5.25 14.96
N GLU A 7 13.46 -5.35 16.25
CA GLU A 7 12.61 -4.73 17.25
C GLU A 7 12.85 -3.21 17.31
N PRO A 8 11.80 -2.38 17.28
CA PRO A 8 11.90 -0.92 17.43
C PRO A 8 12.12 -0.53 18.90
N PHE A 9 13.30 -0.88 19.44
CA PHE A 9 13.62 -0.66 20.83
C PHE A 9 13.85 0.82 21.14
N LEU A 10 13.20 1.32 22.20
CA LEU A 10 13.36 2.68 22.71
C LEU A 10 13.98 2.67 24.12
N HIS A 11 15.00 3.50 24.29
CA HIS A 11 15.59 3.78 25.59
C HIS A 11 14.80 4.85 26.33
N LYS A 12 14.84 4.83 27.66
CA LYS A 12 14.28 5.90 28.50
C LYS A 12 15.41 6.75 29.09
N LEU A 13 15.29 8.06 28.93
CA LEU A 13 16.15 9.05 29.58
C LEU A 13 15.32 9.84 30.58
N THR A 14 15.69 9.77 31.82
CA THR A 14 15.11 10.61 32.89
C THR A 14 16.07 11.74 33.20
N LEU A 15 15.58 12.97 33.10
CA LEU A 15 16.27 14.19 33.42
C LEU A 15 15.68 14.75 34.72
N GLU A 16 16.52 15.07 35.69
CA GLU A 16 16.13 15.67 36.95
C GLU A 16 16.84 17.01 37.11
N PHE A 17 16.08 18.06 37.40
CA PHE A 17 16.65 19.34 37.80
C PHE A 17 16.77 19.35 39.30
N VAL A 18 18.02 19.34 39.78
CA VAL A 18 18.35 19.30 41.22
C VAL A 18 18.75 20.68 41.70
N GLY A 19 18.02 21.24 42.65
CA GLY A 19 18.30 22.52 43.24
C GLY A 19 19.60 22.51 44.09
N ALA A 20 20.06 23.69 44.50
CA ALA A 20 21.25 23.84 45.35
C ALA A 20 21.11 23.14 46.73
N ASP A 21 19.88 22.99 47.20
CA ASP A 21 19.49 22.26 48.40
C ASP A 21 19.39 20.73 48.20
N LYS A 22 19.78 20.23 47.02
CA LYS A 22 19.71 18.82 46.59
C LYS A 22 18.29 18.27 46.46
N THR A 23 17.28 19.12 46.48
CA THR A 23 15.90 18.68 46.13
C THR A 23 15.71 18.61 44.64
N VAL A 24 14.99 17.59 44.16
CA VAL A 24 14.56 17.47 42.76
C VAL A 24 13.35 18.38 42.60
N SER A 25 13.49 19.45 41.81
CA SER A 25 12.42 20.44 41.56
C SER A 25 11.62 20.17 40.26
N ASP A 26 12.22 19.42 39.35
CA ASP A 26 11.56 19.00 38.12
C ASP A 26 12.13 17.67 37.61
N THR A 27 11.28 16.83 37.04
CA THR A 27 11.67 15.55 36.45
C THR A 27 10.98 15.37 35.10
N ARG A 28 11.74 15.05 34.05
CA ARG A 28 11.23 14.76 32.73
C ARG A 28 11.79 13.44 32.23
N THR A 29 10.89 12.56 31.80
CA THR A 29 11.27 11.30 31.12
C THR A 29 10.93 11.39 29.64
N ILE A 30 11.88 11.04 28.77
CA ILE A 30 11.73 10.99 27.33
C ILE A 30 12.16 9.62 26.80
N ASN A 31 11.51 9.17 25.75
CA ASN A 31 11.96 8.01 24.98
C ASN A 31 12.87 8.47 23.84
N PHE A 32 13.89 7.67 23.52
CA PHE A 32 14.75 7.92 22.37
C PHE A 32 15.26 6.61 21.79
N GLY A 33 15.62 6.63 20.49
CA GLY A 33 16.24 5.50 19.81
C GLY A 33 17.66 5.83 19.35
N ILE A 34 18.49 4.80 19.26
CA ILE A 34 19.84 4.90 18.68
C ILE A 34 19.76 4.33 17.28
N VAL A 35 19.89 5.20 16.28
CA VAL A 35 19.77 4.85 14.86
C VAL A 35 20.73 5.69 14.02
N GLN A 36 21.40 5.03 13.09
CA GLN A 36 22.11 5.67 11.99
C GLN A 36 21.25 5.57 10.74
N THR A 37 20.98 6.70 10.10
CA THR A 37 20.25 6.79 8.83
C THR A 37 21.15 7.44 7.81
N ASP A 38 21.45 6.71 6.74
CA ASP A 38 22.34 7.16 5.67
C ASP A 38 21.64 7.05 4.33
N SER A 39 22.21 7.72 3.33
CA SER A 39 21.83 7.54 1.93
C SER A 39 23.06 7.60 1.02
N GLU A 40 22.99 6.86 -0.06
CA GLU A 40 24.00 6.90 -1.12
C GLU A 40 23.34 6.92 -2.50
N MET A 41 24.09 7.34 -3.51
CA MET A 41 23.69 7.20 -4.91
C MET A 41 24.15 5.83 -5.41
N THR A 42 23.25 5.06 -6.01
CA THR A 42 23.61 3.83 -6.72
C THR A 42 24.41 4.15 -7.99
N ALA A 43 25.03 3.15 -8.62
CA ALA A 43 25.72 3.32 -9.89
C ALA A 43 24.80 3.87 -11.01
N ASP A 44 23.51 3.60 -10.93
CA ASP A 44 22.49 4.11 -11.86
C ASP A 44 21.96 5.51 -11.49
N GLY A 45 22.52 6.14 -10.44
CA GLY A 45 22.12 7.48 -10.00
C GLY A 45 20.84 7.50 -9.14
N TYR A 46 20.43 6.38 -8.53
CA TYR A 46 19.26 6.31 -7.67
C TYR A 46 19.62 6.44 -6.21
N ARG A 47 18.78 7.12 -5.44
CA ARG A 47 18.95 7.29 -3.99
C ARG A 47 18.60 5.99 -3.27
N LEU A 48 19.58 5.38 -2.61
CA LEU A 48 19.41 4.22 -1.75
C LEU A 48 19.54 4.65 -0.28
N LEU A 49 18.53 4.34 0.53
CA LEU A 49 18.53 4.61 1.96
C LEU A 49 19.03 3.41 2.75
N LYS A 50 19.73 3.68 3.84
CA LYS A 50 20.28 2.66 4.74
C LYS A 50 19.91 2.97 6.19
N ILE A 51 19.59 1.92 6.94
CA ILE A 51 19.37 1.98 8.39
C ILE A 51 20.42 1.11 9.07
N ASN A 52 21.22 1.72 9.95
CA ASN A 52 22.32 1.04 10.64
C ASN A 52 23.24 0.28 9.66
N GLY A 53 23.57 0.91 8.54
CA GLY A 53 24.44 0.38 7.48
C GLY A 53 23.78 -0.64 6.53
N LYS A 54 22.52 -1.07 6.77
CA LYS A 54 21.81 -2.01 5.89
C LYS A 54 20.90 -1.28 4.91
N PRO A 55 20.91 -1.66 3.63
CA PRO A 55 19.98 -1.10 2.65
C PRO A 55 18.54 -1.43 3.00
N VAL A 56 17.64 -0.54 2.63
CA VAL A 56 16.20 -0.69 2.86
C VAL A 56 15.47 -0.35 1.57
N LEU A 57 14.67 -1.27 1.06
CA LEU A 57 13.67 -0.96 0.05
C LEU A 57 12.52 -0.20 0.73
N ILE A 58 12.38 1.08 0.40
CA ILE A 58 11.27 1.88 0.91
C ILE A 58 9.97 1.41 0.25
N ARG A 59 8.98 1.06 1.07
CA ARG A 59 7.62 0.71 0.67
C ARG A 59 6.66 1.48 1.55
N GLY A 60 6.03 2.50 1.00
CA GLY A 60 5.23 3.39 1.83
C GLY A 60 4.03 3.97 1.12
N GLY A 61 3.39 4.91 1.81
CA GLY A 61 2.30 5.71 1.26
C GLY A 61 2.33 7.15 1.74
N GLY A 62 1.81 8.05 0.91
CA GLY A 62 1.62 9.46 1.24
C GLY A 62 0.48 9.62 2.23
N TRP A 63 0.72 10.35 3.31
CA TRP A 63 -0.25 10.58 4.37
C TRP A 63 -1.08 11.83 4.10
N ALA A 64 -2.41 11.68 4.14
CA ALA A 64 -3.35 12.78 4.12
C ALA A 64 -3.90 13.02 5.54
N PRO A 65 -3.55 14.13 6.21
CA PRO A 65 -4.22 14.54 7.44
C PRO A 65 -5.71 14.76 7.21
N ASP A 66 -6.53 14.61 8.26
CA ASP A 66 -7.97 14.97 8.17
C ASP A 66 -8.14 16.39 7.60
N MET A 67 -9.08 16.57 6.68
CA MET A 67 -9.30 17.87 6.00
C MET A 67 -9.53 19.03 6.99
N LEU A 68 -10.13 18.77 8.15
CA LEU A 68 -10.36 19.74 9.20
C LEU A 68 -9.28 19.71 10.29
N LEU A 69 -8.16 18.98 10.04
CA LEU A 69 -7.04 18.81 10.96
C LEU A 69 -7.46 18.24 12.33
N ARG A 70 -8.49 17.41 12.36
CA ARG A 70 -8.92 16.71 13.57
C ARG A 70 -7.93 15.62 13.93
N VAL A 71 -7.62 15.49 15.21
CA VAL A 71 -6.81 14.41 15.75
C VAL A 71 -7.73 13.40 16.42
N ASP A 72 -7.75 12.18 15.89
CA ASP A 72 -8.44 11.02 16.47
C ASP A 72 -7.39 9.92 16.69
N GLU A 73 -6.96 9.76 17.95
CA GLU A 73 -5.94 8.77 18.32
C GLU A 73 -6.39 7.34 18.07
N SER A 74 -7.69 7.05 18.17
CA SER A 74 -8.24 5.72 17.89
C SER A 74 -8.16 5.38 16.41
N LYS A 75 -8.52 6.35 15.55
CA LYS A 75 -8.37 6.22 14.09
C LYS A 75 -6.90 6.07 13.70
N ARG A 76 -6.03 6.95 14.23
CA ARG A 76 -4.57 6.93 13.98
C ARG A 76 -3.95 5.59 14.37
N GLU A 77 -4.33 5.02 15.51
CA GLU A 77 -3.87 3.68 15.93
C GLU A 77 -4.26 2.60 14.92
N ALA A 78 -5.48 2.63 14.38
CA ALA A 78 -5.92 1.70 13.36
C ALA A 78 -5.15 1.87 12.04
N GLU A 79 -4.92 3.11 11.61
CA GLU A 79 -4.17 3.44 10.40
C GLU A 79 -2.71 2.96 10.48
N PHE A 80 -2.03 3.17 11.61
CA PHE A 80 -0.68 2.64 11.83
C PHE A 80 -0.65 1.10 11.82
N ARG A 81 -1.67 0.47 12.38
CA ARG A 81 -1.81 -0.98 12.29
C ARG A 81 -2.02 -1.43 10.85
N TYR A 82 -2.82 -0.74 10.06
CA TYR A 82 -2.99 -1.02 8.62
C TYR A 82 -1.67 -0.89 7.84
N VAL A 83 -0.87 0.13 8.11
CA VAL A 83 0.47 0.28 7.51
C VAL A 83 1.32 -0.96 7.77
N LYS A 84 1.38 -1.44 9.02
CA LYS A 84 2.14 -2.64 9.38
C LYS A 84 1.56 -3.91 8.77
N GLU A 85 0.24 -4.07 8.78
CA GLU A 85 -0.43 -5.25 8.22
C GLU A 85 -0.31 -5.34 6.70
N MET A 86 -0.25 -4.19 6.00
CA MET A 86 0.08 -4.13 4.59
C MET A 86 1.58 -4.32 4.29
N GLY A 87 2.44 -4.58 5.29
CA GLY A 87 3.88 -4.72 5.09
C GLY A 87 4.56 -3.45 4.58
N LEU A 88 3.96 -2.28 4.78
CA LEU A 88 4.57 -0.99 4.46
C LEU A 88 5.47 -0.54 5.61
N ASN A 89 6.60 0.08 5.29
CA ASN A 89 7.58 0.49 6.27
C ASN A 89 7.73 2.01 6.42
N THR A 90 7.10 2.80 5.55
CA THR A 90 7.32 4.25 5.49
C THR A 90 6.00 5.01 5.29
N ILE A 91 5.86 6.11 6.01
CA ILE A 91 4.82 7.12 5.78
C ILE A 91 5.51 8.39 5.29
N ARG A 92 5.06 8.96 4.17
CA ARG A 92 5.53 10.25 3.68
C ARG A 92 4.58 11.36 4.10
N LEU A 93 5.11 12.38 4.79
CA LEU A 93 4.43 13.61 5.14
C LEU A 93 4.83 14.70 4.16
N GLU A 94 3.94 15.07 3.28
CA GLU A 94 4.16 16.17 2.34
C GLU A 94 3.65 17.49 2.94
N GLY A 95 4.50 18.15 3.72
CA GLY A 95 4.31 19.50 4.24
C GLY A 95 3.28 19.70 5.33
N LYS A 96 2.34 18.81 5.51
CA LYS A 96 1.45 18.75 6.67
C LYS A 96 2.11 17.88 7.72
N LEU A 97 3.05 18.48 8.45
CA LEU A 97 3.78 17.77 9.50
C LEU A 97 2.86 17.49 10.67
N GLU A 98 2.76 16.23 11.02
CA GLU A 98 1.90 15.75 12.10
C GLU A 98 2.43 16.15 13.49
N ASP A 99 1.60 15.97 14.50
CA ASP A 99 1.90 16.29 15.89
C ASP A 99 2.88 15.29 16.53
N GLU A 100 3.23 15.55 17.77
CA GLU A 100 4.19 14.76 18.53
C GLU A 100 3.70 13.33 18.76
N SER A 101 2.40 13.14 19.02
CA SER A 101 1.83 11.81 19.29
C SER A 101 1.93 10.88 18.07
N PHE A 102 1.82 11.44 16.85
CA PHE A 102 2.05 10.73 15.61
C PHE A 102 3.50 10.22 15.49
N LEU A 103 4.48 11.09 15.77
CA LEU A 103 5.90 10.76 15.68
C LEU A 103 6.30 9.75 16.75
N GLU A 104 5.82 9.92 17.99
CA GLU A 104 6.05 8.96 19.06
C GLU A 104 5.44 7.58 18.76
N ARG A 105 4.31 7.54 18.07
CA ARG A 105 3.72 6.30 17.59
C ARG A 105 4.59 5.65 16.51
N ALA A 106 5.06 6.43 15.54
CA ALA A 106 5.99 5.94 14.51
C ALA A 106 7.26 5.36 15.14
N ASP A 107 7.80 6.01 16.16
CA ASP A 107 8.96 5.53 16.92
C ASP A 107 8.69 4.17 17.59
N ARG A 108 7.56 4.04 18.30
CA ARG A 108 7.16 2.79 18.98
C ARG A 108 6.88 1.65 18.02
N ASP A 109 6.19 1.98 16.91
CA ASP A 109 5.74 0.98 15.93
C ASP A 109 6.83 0.59 14.92
N GLY A 110 7.97 1.31 14.92
CA GLY A 110 9.07 1.09 13.99
C GLY A 110 8.72 1.41 12.54
N ILE A 111 7.84 2.39 12.33
CA ILE A 111 7.46 2.89 11.00
C ILE A 111 8.32 4.11 10.68
N LEU A 112 8.95 4.11 9.52
CA LEU A 112 9.78 5.22 9.07
C LEU A 112 8.91 6.39 8.62
N VAL A 113 9.38 7.61 8.86
CA VAL A 113 8.72 8.85 8.47
C VAL A 113 9.64 9.63 7.53
N MET A 114 9.15 9.93 6.34
CA MET A 114 9.80 10.80 5.36
C MET A 114 9.04 12.13 5.35
N ALA A 115 9.67 13.21 5.77
CA ALA A 115 9.02 14.50 5.98
C ALA A 115 9.66 15.59 5.14
N GLY A 116 8.91 16.66 4.84
CA GLY A 116 9.42 17.79 4.06
C GLY A 116 8.38 18.86 3.81
N TRP A 117 8.73 19.88 3.05
CA TRP A 117 7.80 20.93 2.64
C TRP A 117 6.83 20.44 1.56
N CYS A 118 5.65 21.05 1.53
CA CYS A 118 4.59 20.70 0.58
C CYS A 118 4.76 21.39 -0.78
N CYS A 119 4.12 20.81 -1.80
CA CYS A 119 3.93 21.42 -3.10
C CYS A 119 2.71 22.38 -3.13
N CYS A 120 2.52 22.96 -4.29
CA CYS A 120 1.22 23.44 -4.81
C CYS A 120 0.64 24.68 -4.10
N ASP A 121 1.25 25.13 -3.03
CA ASP A 121 0.84 26.29 -2.24
C ASP A 121 1.96 27.36 -2.11
N ALA A 122 1.90 28.20 -1.07
CA ALA A 122 2.85 29.27 -0.84
C ALA A 122 4.30 28.77 -0.65
N TRP A 123 4.52 27.53 -0.17
CA TRP A 123 5.84 26.98 0.12
C TRP A 123 6.70 26.75 -1.12
N GLU A 124 6.09 26.60 -2.31
CA GLU A 124 6.83 26.49 -3.58
C GLU A 124 6.66 27.72 -4.50
N LYS A 125 5.98 28.77 -4.04
CA LYS A 125 5.82 30.00 -4.82
C LYS A 125 6.90 31.03 -4.50
N TRP A 126 8.15 30.61 -4.43
CA TRP A 126 9.31 31.42 -4.02
C TRP A 126 9.45 32.75 -4.76
N GLY A 127 9.09 32.82 -6.04
CA GLY A 127 9.09 34.06 -6.82
C GLY A 127 8.11 35.12 -6.33
N LYS A 128 7.17 34.76 -5.41
CA LYS A 128 6.23 35.68 -4.78
C LYS A 128 6.62 36.04 -3.34
N TRP A 129 7.77 35.54 -2.85
CA TRP A 129 8.20 35.75 -1.48
C TRP A 129 8.91 37.09 -1.30
N GLY A 130 8.47 37.86 -0.32
CA GLY A 130 9.22 38.99 0.24
C GLY A 130 10.17 38.54 1.35
N ASP A 131 10.86 39.50 1.95
CA ASP A 131 11.88 39.22 2.99
C ASP A 131 11.29 38.51 4.22
N GLU A 132 10.04 38.86 4.59
CA GLU A 132 9.34 38.19 5.69
C GLU A 132 9.12 36.71 5.41
N ASN A 133 8.65 36.32 4.21
CA ASN A 133 8.45 34.93 3.83
C ASN A 133 9.78 34.15 3.88
N LYS A 134 10.85 34.77 3.39
CA LYS A 134 12.19 34.19 3.41
C LYS A 134 12.66 33.93 4.84
N ARG A 135 12.49 34.91 5.75
CA ARG A 135 12.83 34.77 7.17
C ARG A 135 11.98 33.66 7.84
N VAL A 136 10.65 33.73 7.68
CA VAL A 136 9.72 32.76 8.26
C VAL A 136 10.05 31.34 7.80
N SER A 137 10.44 31.14 6.54
CA SER A 137 10.79 29.81 6.04
C SER A 137 12.03 29.22 6.74
N VAL A 138 13.04 30.05 7.02
CA VAL A 138 14.27 29.64 7.72
C VAL A 138 13.98 29.33 9.19
N ASP A 139 13.23 30.22 9.87
CA ASP A 139 12.86 30.04 11.27
C ASP A 139 11.99 28.79 11.44
N SER A 140 11.00 28.60 10.57
CA SER A 140 10.14 27.41 10.57
C SER A 140 10.93 26.13 10.32
N LEU A 141 11.91 26.13 9.39
CA LEU A 141 12.76 24.98 9.14
C LEU A 141 13.56 24.63 10.40
N ARG A 142 14.21 25.61 11.02
CA ARG A 142 14.99 25.41 12.24
C ARG A 142 14.14 24.78 13.35
N ASP A 143 12.96 25.35 13.60
CA ASP A 143 12.07 24.85 14.65
C ASP A 143 11.58 23.43 14.36
N GLN A 144 11.18 23.14 13.11
CA GLN A 144 10.74 21.79 12.75
C GLN A 144 11.87 20.77 12.83
N LEU A 145 13.05 21.08 12.33
CA LEU A 145 14.16 20.14 12.39
C LEU A 145 14.63 19.88 13.84
N LEU A 146 14.66 20.91 14.69
CA LEU A 146 14.95 20.73 16.13
C LEU A 146 13.93 19.84 16.82
N ARG A 147 12.64 19.95 16.47
CA ARG A 147 11.58 19.09 16.96
C ARG A 147 11.74 17.64 16.46
N LEU A 148 12.00 17.47 15.17
CA LEU A 148 12.01 16.18 14.49
C LEU A 148 13.26 15.35 14.77
N ARG A 149 14.43 15.95 15.01
CA ARG A 149 15.72 15.26 15.09
C ARG A 149 15.83 14.20 16.19
N LYS A 150 14.99 14.28 17.23
CA LYS A 150 14.98 13.32 18.35
C LYS A 150 14.27 12.00 18.00
N HIS A 151 13.46 11.98 16.92
CA HIS A 151 12.67 10.82 16.54
C HIS A 151 13.50 9.82 15.73
N PRO A 152 13.71 8.60 16.24
CA PRO A 152 14.44 7.57 15.50
C PRO A 152 13.70 7.11 14.22
N SER A 153 12.37 7.24 14.17
CA SER A 153 11.55 6.93 13.00
C SER A 153 11.79 7.88 11.82
N LEU A 154 12.28 9.10 12.08
CA LEU A 154 12.53 10.05 10.99
C LEU A 154 13.65 9.56 10.08
N LEU A 155 13.29 9.33 8.81
CA LEU A 155 14.17 8.73 7.79
C LEU A 155 14.94 9.78 7.01
N ALA A 156 14.25 10.82 6.53
CA ALA A 156 14.80 11.85 5.68
C ALA A 156 13.97 13.13 5.75
N TRP A 157 14.60 14.24 5.35
CA TRP A 157 13.96 15.53 5.16
C TRP A 157 14.05 15.98 3.70
N LEU A 158 12.96 16.58 3.16
CA LEU A 158 12.86 17.09 1.81
C LEU A 158 12.68 18.61 1.84
N ASN A 159 13.62 19.35 1.24
CA ASN A 159 13.61 20.81 1.18
C ASN A 159 12.59 21.39 0.19
N GLY A 160 12.07 20.57 -0.69
CA GLY A 160 10.96 20.87 -1.61
C GLY A 160 10.21 19.58 -1.96
N SER A 161 9.08 19.73 -2.63
CA SER A 161 8.30 18.59 -3.13
C SER A 161 8.36 18.51 -4.65
N ASP A 162 7.47 19.20 -5.39
CA ASP A 162 7.42 19.19 -6.86
C ASP A 162 8.61 19.88 -7.52
N ASN A 163 9.26 20.76 -6.78
CA ASN A 163 10.41 21.50 -7.26
C ASN A 163 11.49 21.62 -6.17
N PRO A 164 12.78 21.59 -6.55
CA PRO A 164 13.84 21.99 -5.64
C PRO A 164 13.73 23.51 -5.38
N PRO A 165 14.08 23.97 -4.18
CA PRO A 165 14.17 25.41 -3.91
C PRO A 165 15.17 26.10 -4.85
N PRO A 166 14.97 27.38 -5.21
CA PRO A 166 15.99 28.15 -5.95
C PRO A 166 17.26 28.30 -5.10
N ALA A 167 18.42 28.49 -5.75
CA ALA A 167 19.75 28.42 -5.14
C ALA A 167 19.88 29.20 -3.82
N GLU A 168 19.40 30.46 -3.78
CA GLU A 168 19.41 31.28 -2.56
C GLU A 168 18.67 30.60 -1.40
N ARG A 169 17.55 29.96 -1.71
CA ARG A 169 16.70 29.34 -0.69
C ARG A 169 17.24 28.01 -0.27
N GLU A 170 17.71 27.22 -1.22
CA GLU A 170 18.37 25.95 -0.95
C GLU A 170 19.59 26.16 -0.04
N GLN A 171 20.45 27.14 -0.35
CA GLN A 171 21.61 27.45 0.49
C GLN A 171 21.21 27.84 1.91
N ALA A 172 20.19 28.69 2.07
CA ALA A 172 19.70 29.10 3.40
C ALA A 172 19.18 27.90 4.22
N TYR A 173 18.55 26.92 3.59
CA TYR A 173 18.11 25.68 4.26
C TYR A 173 19.30 24.80 4.66
N LEU A 174 20.26 24.62 3.78
CA LEU A 174 21.51 23.89 4.07
C LEU A 174 22.31 24.53 5.22
N ASP A 175 22.33 25.85 5.32
CA ASP A 175 22.98 26.58 6.40
C ASP A 175 22.30 26.29 7.77
N VAL A 176 20.96 26.25 7.82
CA VAL A 176 20.21 25.84 9.01
C VAL A 176 20.52 24.40 9.40
N GLU A 177 20.48 23.48 8.44
CA GLU A 177 20.77 22.06 8.67
C GLU A 177 22.16 21.86 9.25
N LYS A 178 23.15 22.60 8.73
CA LYS A 178 24.53 22.60 9.23
C LYS A 178 24.61 23.22 10.63
N GLU A 179 23.97 24.37 10.86
CA GLU A 179 23.93 25.06 12.15
C GLU A 179 23.44 24.15 13.29
N ILE A 180 22.35 23.43 13.04
CA ILE A 180 21.75 22.56 14.05
C ILE A 180 22.36 21.16 14.10
N HIS A 181 23.38 20.85 13.29
CA HIS A 181 23.96 19.51 13.14
C HIS A 181 22.89 18.46 12.81
N TRP A 182 22.13 18.69 11.72
CA TRP A 182 21.06 17.79 11.31
C TRP A 182 21.61 16.38 10.96
N PRO A 183 21.11 15.30 11.60
CA PRO A 183 21.76 13.99 11.51
C PRO A 183 21.16 13.05 10.46
N LYS A 184 20.20 13.51 9.65
CA LYS A 184 19.46 12.66 8.72
C LYS A 184 19.73 13.05 7.26
N PRO A 185 19.53 12.15 6.28
CA PRO A 185 19.58 12.50 4.87
C PRO A 185 18.65 13.66 4.53
N VAL A 186 19.14 14.54 3.66
CA VAL A 186 18.37 15.65 3.08
C VAL A 186 18.29 15.46 1.58
N PHE A 187 17.10 15.68 1.02
CA PHE A 187 16.87 15.71 -0.42
C PHE A 187 16.45 17.13 -0.82
N SER A 188 16.98 17.61 -1.94
CA SER A 188 16.59 18.92 -2.46
C SER A 188 15.09 19.02 -2.75
N SER A 189 14.51 17.93 -3.27
CA SER A 189 13.07 17.80 -3.50
C SER A 189 12.67 16.33 -3.64
N ALA A 190 11.37 16.09 -3.80
CA ALA A 190 10.85 14.76 -4.08
C ALA A 190 10.90 14.37 -5.58
N THR A 191 11.47 15.20 -6.44
CA THR A 191 11.50 15.02 -7.90
C THR A 191 12.89 14.74 -8.44
N ALA A 192 12.96 14.33 -9.71
CA ALA A 192 14.20 14.21 -10.47
C ALA A 192 14.71 15.57 -11.01
N LYS A 193 14.06 16.69 -10.71
CA LYS A 193 14.52 18.01 -11.12
C LYS A 193 15.80 18.35 -10.37
N LYS A 194 16.84 18.72 -11.13
CA LYS A 194 18.15 19.04 -10.58
C LYS A 194 18.12 20.34 -9.79
N ALA A 195 18.60 20.31 -8.57
CA ALA A 195 18.81 21.51 -7.76
C ALA A 195 20.10 22.24 -8.18
N GLU A 196 20.12 23.55 -7.99
CA GLU A 196 21.27 24.38 -8.40
C GLU A 196 22.47 24.22 -7.46
N VAL A 197 22.26 23.97 -6.17
CA VAL A 197 23.32 23.83 -5.16
C VAL A 197 23.71 22.37 -4.95
N THR A 198 22.76 21.50 -4.65
CA THR A 198 23.04 20.09 -4.29
C THR A 198 23.00 19.12 -5.46
N GLY A 199 22.53 19.56 -6.65
CA GLY A 199 22.48 18.72 -7.84
C GLY A 199 21.30 17.74 -7.84
N ASP A 200 21.56 16.51 -8.26
CA ASP A 200 20.52 15.49 -8.43
C ASP A 200 20.05 14.93 -7.08
N SER A 201 18.73 14.91 -6.84
CA SER A 201 18.14 14.32 -5.62
C SER A 201 18.30 12.80 -5.56
N GLY A 202 18.37 12.14 -6.73
CA GLY A 202 18.40 10.68 -6.85
C GLY A 202 17.04 10.00 -6.69
N VAL A 203 15.96 10.79 -6.54
CA VAL A 203 14.58 10.30 -6.50
C VAL A 203 13.81 10.80 -7.71
N LYS A 204 12.63 10.24 -7.97
CA LYS A 204 11.73 10.66 -9.03
C LYS A 204 10.30 10.79 -8.50
N MET A 205 9.54 11.70 -9.11
CA MET A 205 8.11 11.87 -8.94
C MET A 205 7.50 11.84 -10.34
N SER A 206 7.34 10.64 -10.88
CA SER A 206 7.00 10.45 -12.31
C SER A 206 5.63 9.82 -12.49
N GLY A 207 4.80 9.80 -11.44
CA GLY A 207 3.52 9.10 -11.48
C GLY A 207 3.70 7.61 -11.80
N PRO A 208 2.71 6.96 -12.45
CA PRO A 208 1.41 7.51 -12.81
C PRO A 208 0.55 7.85 -11.59
N TYR A 209 -0.54 8.59 -11.84
CA TYR A 209 -1.57 8.90 -10.85
C TYR A 209 -2.95 8.46 -11.32
N ASP A 210 -3.11 8.16 -12.61
CA ASP A 210 -4.29 7.54 -13.17
C ASP A 210 -3.98 6.11 -13.62
N TYR A 211 -4.99 5.39 -14.13
CA TYR A 211 -4.91 3.97 -14.37
C TYR A 211 -3.79 3.58 -15.35
N VAL A 212 -3.00 2.60 -14.93
CA VAL A 212 -2.08 1.83 -15.77
C VAL A 212 -2.23 0.34 -15.47
N PRO A 213 -2.05 -0.54 -16.48
CA PRO A 213 -2.18 -1.99 -16.29
C PRO A 213 -1.01 -2.60 -15.51
N PRO A 214 -1.15 -3.84 -15.02
CA PRO A 214 -0.15 -4.52 -14.20
C PRO A 214 1.25 -4.65 -14.80
N ASP A 215 1.36 -4.82 -16.11
CA ASP A 215 2.63 -4.97 -16.81
C ASP A 215 3.44 -3.67 -16.92
N TYR A 216 2.79 -2.50 -16.82
CA TYR A 216 3.42 -1.18 -16.83
C TYR A 216 4.64 -1.13 -15.91
N TRP A 217 4.52 -1.63 -14.70
CA TRP A 217 5.54 -1.50 -13.66
C TRP A 217 6.87 -2.18 -14.00
N LEU A 218 6.82 -3.24 -14.81
CA LEU A 218 8.01 -3.97 -15.24
C LEU A 218 8.50 -3.57 -16.63
N LEU A 219 7.61 -3.04 -17.49
CA LEU A 219 7.91 -2.66 -18.87
C LEU A 219 8.37 -1.20 -18.99
N ASP A 220 7.84 -0.28 -18.16
CA ASP A 220 8.27 1.11 -18.19
C ASP A 220 9.67 1.29 -17.60
N THR A 221 10.54 1.96 -18.35
CA THR A 221 11.92 2.26 -17.95
C THR A 221 12.24 3.75 -17.97
N LYS A 222 11.22 4.62 -18.15
CA LYS A 222 11.43 6.06 -18.36
C LYS A 222 10.61 6.94 -17.39
N ALA A 223 9.54 6.43 -16.83
CA ALA A 223 8.65 7.19 -15.98
C ALA A 223 8.44 6.49 -14.61
N GLY A 224 7.23 5.96 -14.33
CA GLY A 224 6.86 5.42 -13.03
C GLY A 224 7.29 3.98 -12.75
N GLY A 225 7.81 3.26 -13.75
CA GLY A 225 8.18 1.85 -13.63
C GLY A 225 9.12 1.51 -12.48
N ALA A 226 9.28 0.22 -12.19
CA ALA A 226 10.00 -0.29 -11.03
C ALA A 226 11.53 -0.16 -11.15
N TYR A 227 12.01 1.07 -11.09
CA TYR A 227 13.43 1.44 -10.98
C TYR A 227 13.57 2.75 -10.19
N GLY A 228 14.69 2.94 -9.51
CA GLY A 228 14.95 4.11 -8.67
C GLY A 228 13.96 4.23 -7.49
N PHE A 229 13.87 5.41 -6.93
CA PHE A 229 12.96 5.75 -5.86
C PHE A 229 11.84 6.66 -6.38
N ASN A 230 10.63 6.14 -6.52
CA ASN A 230 9.45 6.93 -6.89
C ASN A 230 8.73 7.41 -5.62
N THR A 231 8.75 8.72 -5.41
CA THR A 231 8.23 9.34 -4.19
C THR A 231 6.73 9.55 -4.22
N GLU A 232 6.11 9.47 -5.40
CA GLU A 232 4.66 9.53 -5.60
C GLU A 232 4.26 8.74 -6.84
N THR A 233 3.40 7.74 -6.65
CA THR A 233 2.87 6.95 -7.77
C THR A 233 1.66 6.13 -7.33
N SER A 234 0.76 5.83 -8.27
CA SER A 234 -0.43 5.02 -8.03
C SER A 234 -0.85 4.29 -9.30
N PRO A 235 -1.44 3.10 -9.22
CA PRO A 235 -2.09 2.46 -10.36
C PRO A 235 -3.47 3.06 -10.69
N GLY A 236 -3.80 4.23 -10.16
CA GLY A 236 -5.01 4.98 -10.47
C GLY A 236 -6.05 5.04 -9.36
N PRO A 237 -7.31 5.35 -9.70
CA PRO A 237 -8.41 5.46 -8.76
C PRO A 237 -8.59 4.24 -7.87
N ALA A 238 -9.03 4.48 -6.64
CA ALA A 238 -9.32 3.49 -5.62
C ALA A 238 -10.80 3.59 -5.20
N VAL A 239 -11.69 3.14 -6.08
CA VAL A 239 -13.14 3.16 -5.84
C VAL A 239 -13.47 2.26 -4.66
N PRO A 240 -14.13 2.76 -3.60
CA PRO A 240 -14.53 1.93 -2.47
C PRO A 240 -15.51 0.82 -2.87
N PRO A 241 -15.65 -0.24 -2.05
CA PRO A 241 -16.77 -1.17 -2.16
C PRO A 241 -18.11 -0.44 -2.08
N LEU A 242 -19.19 -1.05 -2.57
CA LEU A 242 -20.52 -0.42 -2.63
C LEU A 242 -20.96 0.17 -1.28
N GLU A 243 -20.69 -0.53 -0.19
CA GLU A 243 -21.00 -0.09 1.17
C GLU A 243 -20.24 1.20 1.54
N GLY A 244 -19.00 1.31 1.11
CA GLY A 244 -18.19 2.53 1.26
C GLY A 244 -18.73 3.68 0.43
N LEU A 245 -19.11 3.43 -0.84
CA LEU A 245 -19.72 4.44 -1.72
C LEU A 245 -21.00 5.02 -1.08
N ARG A 246 -21.84 4.18 -0.48
CA ARG A 246 -23.08 4.58 0.18
C ARG A 246 -22.88 5.45 1.42
N THR A 247 -21.66 5.56 1.95
CA THR A 247 -21.42 6.44 3.10
C THR A 247 -21.33 7.93 2.71
N PHE A 248 -21.12 8.22 1.42
CA PHE A 248 -20.93 9.59 0.95
C PHE A 248 -21.62 9.93 -0.39
N ILE A 249 -22.12 8.94 -1.12
CA ILE A 249 -22.92 9.16 -2.35
C ILE A 249 -24.39 8.80 -2.00
N PRO A 250 -25.34 9.74 -2.14
CA PRO A 250 -26.77 9.47 -1.93
C PRO A 250 -27.27 8.34 -2.84
N GLU A 251 -28.22 7.52 -2.36
CA GLU A 251 -28.70 6.32 -3.06
C GLU A 251 -29.25 6.63 -4.48
N ASP A 252 -29.93 7.76 -4.63
CA ASP A 252 -30.46 8.24 -5.91
C ASP A 252 -29.37 8.77 -6.87
N LYS A 253 -28.13 8.94 -6.39
CA LYS A 253 -26.94 9.40 -7.14
C LYS A 253 -25.90 8.31 -7.35
N LEU A 254 -26.12 7.10 -6.82
CA LEU A 254 -25.17 6.00 -6.94
C LEU A 254 -24.96 5.52 -8.37
N TRP A 255 -25.97 5.62 -9.22
CA TRP A 255 -25.87 5.19 -10.62
C TRP A 255 -26.93 5.85 -11.50
N PRO A 256 -26.62 6.22 -12.78
CA PRO A 256 -25.26 6.21 -13.35
C PRO A 256 -24.34 7.26 -12.69
N MET A 257 -23.02 7.18 -12.98
CA MET A 257 -22.05 8.17 -12.51
C MET A 257 -22.47 9.59 -12.95
N ASN A 258 -22.25 10.56 -12.08
CA ASN A 258 -22.75 11.92 -12.22
C ASN A 258 -21.81 12.92 -11.50
N GLU A 259 -22.25 14.15 -11.35
CA GLU A 259 -21.48 15.24 -10.73
C GLU A 259 -21.04 14.95 -9.28
N VAL A 260 -21.79 14.13 -8.52
CA VAL A 260 -21.42 13.74 -7.15
C VAL A 260 -20.19 12.83 -7.18
N TRP A 261 -20.10 11.90 -8.14
CA TRP A 261 -18.91 11.09 -8.36
C TRP A 261 -17.71 11.99 -8.73
N GLY A 262 -17.91 12.94 -9.65
CA GLY A 262 -16.87 13.91 -10.03
C GLY A 262 -16.39 14.76 -8.84
N PHE A 263 -17.29 15.19 -7.96
CA PHE A 263 -16.94 15.90 -6.73
C PHE A 263 -16.00 15.08 -5.84
N HIS A 264 -16.24 13.79 -5.69
CA HIS A 264 -15.41 12.90 -4.89
C HIS A 264 -14.17 12.33 -5.61
N ALA A 265 -13.97 12.67 -6.90
CA ALA A 265 -12.80 12.22 -7.68
C ALA A 265 -11.57 13.14 -7.57
N GLY A 266 -11.59 14.20 -6.74
CA GLY A 266 -10.43 15.05 -6.43
C GLY A 266 -10.30 16.33 -7.24
N GLY A 267 -11.10 16.57 -8.27
CA GLY A 267 -11.07 17.80 -9.06
C GLY A 267 -9.86 17.93 -10.00
N GLY A 268 -9.70 19.08 -10.65
CA GLY A 268 -8.59 19.35 -11.56
C GLY A 268 -8.46 18.32 -12.68
N GLN A 269 -7.26 17.77 -12.84
CA GLN A 269 -6.94 16.68 -13.79
C GLN A 269 -7.74 15.40 -13.51
N PHE A 270 -8.03 15.13 -12.24
CA PHE A 270 -8.69 13.92 -11.74
C PHE A 270 -10.17 14.12 -11.41
N LYS A 271 -10.79 15.21 -11.91
CA LYS A 271 -12.20 15.56 -11.65
C LYS A 271 -13.22 14.49 -12.05
N THR A 272 -12.80 13.51 -12.83
CA THR A 272 -13.57 12.33 -13.20
C THR A 272 -12.70 11.09 -13.05
N ILE A 273 -13.33 9.91 -13.13
CA ILE A 273 -12.63 8.63 -13.18
C ILE A 273 -12.78 7.97 -14.55
N ASP A 274 -12.83 8.79 -15.60
CA ASP A 274 -13.16 8.33 -16.97
C ASP A 274 -12.11 7.38 -17.53
N LEU A 275 -10.81 7.65 -17.33
CA LEU A 275 -9.73 6.77 -17.78
C LEU A 275 -9.82 5.39 -17.12
N PHE A 276 -10.02 5.38 -15.81
CA PHE A 276 -10.22 4.15 -15.05
C PHE A 276 -11.47 3.39 -15.49
N THR A 277 -12.59 4.10 -15.67
CA THR A 277 -13.86 3.52 -16.11
C THR A 277 -13.75 2.94 -17.50
N HIS A 278 -13.10 3.65 -18.44
CA HIS A 278 -12.85 3.15 -19.79
C HIS A 278 -12.03 1.86 -19.76
N ALA A 279 -10.91 1.85 -19.02
CA ALA A 279 -10.09 0.65 -18.88
C ALA A 279 -10.87 -0.51 -18.24
N LEU A 280 -11.67 -0.24 -17.20
CA LEU A 280 -12.53 -1.22 -16.56
C LEU A 280 -13.51 -1.84 -17.55
N GLU A 281 -14.19 -1.02 -18.37
CA GLU A 281 -15.14 -1.49 -19.36
C GLU A 281 -14.48 -2.31 -20.47
N MET A 282 -13.30 -1.89 -20.91
CA MET A 282 -12.52 -2.64 -21.91
C MET A 282 -12.02 -3.99 -21.37
N ARG A 283 -11.63 -4.06 -20.10
CA ARG A 283 -11.08 -5.28 -19.48
C ARG A 283 -12.17 -6.22 -18.98
N TYR A 284 -13.19 -5.71 -18.28
CA TYR A 284 -14.21 -6.52 -17.59
C TYR A 284 -15.60 -6.41 -18.20
N GLY A 285 -15.75 -5.65 -19.30
CA GLY A 285 -17.03 -5.34 -19.91
C GLY A 285 -17.82 -4.28 -19.17
N LYS A 286 -18.77 -3.65 -19.86
CA LYS A 286 -19.58 -2.54 -19.36
C LYS A 286 -20.27 -2.90 -18.03
N ALA A 287 -20.24 -1.97 -17.09
CA ALA A 287 -20.87 -2.16 -15.79
C ALA A 287 -22.41 -2.11 -15.89
N LYS A 288 -23.09 -3.02 -15.21
CA LYS A 288 -24.55 -3.17 -15.19
C LYS A 288 -25.24 -2.32 -14.12
N GLY A 289 -24.46 -1.64 -13.27
CA GLY A 289 -24.93 -0.82 -12.15
C GLY A 289 -23.82 -0.58 -11.12
N ALA A 290 -24.09 0.21 -10.09
CA ALA A 290 -23.11 0.58 -9.07
C ALA A 290 -22.43 -0.63 -8.39
N ALA A 291 -23.18 -1.67 -8.06
CA ALA A 291 -22.64 -2.87 -7.43
C ALA A 291 -21.67 -3.62 -8.34
N ASP A 292 -22.01 -3.80 -9.61
CA ASP A 292 -21.14 -4.46 -10.60
C ASP A 292 -19.88 -3.61 -10.87
N PHE A 293 -20.04 -2.29 -10.99
CA PHE A 293 -18.92 -1.36 -11.13
C PHE A 293 -17.97 -1.45 -9.92
N ALA A 294 -18.52 -1.43 -8.71
CA ALA A 294 -17.72 -1.55 -7.48
C ALA A 294 -16.94 -2.87 -7.44
N TRP A 295 -17.55 -4.02 -7.81
CA TRP A 295 -16.86 -5.31 -7.85
C TRP A 295 -15.71 -5.34 -8.86
N LYS A 296 -15.95 -4.85 -10.09
CA LYS A 296 -14.90 -4.74 -11.11
C LYS A 296 -13.78 -3.81 -10.67
N SER A 297 -14.14 -2.71 -9.99
CA SER A 297 -13.15 -1.79 -9.42
C SER A 297 -12.29 -2.45 -8.34
N GLN A 298 -12.86 -3.32 -7.47
CA GLN A 298 -12.09 -4.06 -6.49
C GLN A 298 -11.07 -5.00 -7.16
N ALA A 299 -11.47 -5.69 -8.24
CA ALA A 299 -10.56 -6.54 -9.00
C ALA A 299 -9.40 -5.73 -9.60
N MET A 300 -9.71 -4.60 -10.27
CA MET A 300 -8.69 -3.75 -10.87
C MET A 300 -7.72 -3.13 -9.85
N THR A 301 -8.22 -2.64 -8.73
CA THR A 301 -7.36 -2.04 -7.71
C THR A 301 -6.53 -3.08 -6.95
N TYR A 302 -7.08 -4.28 -6.70
CA TYR A 302 -6.32 -5.40 -6.14
C TYR A 302 -5.14 -5.77 -7.05
N GLU A 303 -5.42 -6.01 -8.34
CA GLU A 303 -4.42 -6.38 -9.33
C GLU A 303 -3.36 -5.29 -9.51
N GLY A 304 -3.79 -4.02 -9.66
CA GLY A 304 -2.90 -2.89 -9.89
C GLY A 304 -1.95 -2.62 -8.73
N GLN A 305 -2.46 -2.58 -7.49
CA GLN A 305 -1.66 -2.37 -6.29
C GLN A 305 -0.69 -3.53 -6.05
N ARG A 306 -1.14 -4.78 -6.23
CA ARG A 306 -0.29 -5.95 -6.14
C ARG A 306 0.87 -5.86 -7.14
N ALA A 307 0.58 -5.65 -8.41
CA ALA A 307 1.58 -5.61 -9.47
C ALA A 307 2.63 -4.52 -9.25
N MET A 308 2.21 -3.36 -8.76
CA MET A 308 3.10 -2.24 -8.42
C MET A 308 4.11 -2.61 -7.35
N PHE A 309 3.65 -3.07 -6.19
CA PHE A 309 4.55 -3.44 -5.09
C PHE A 309 5.39 -4.67 -5.41
N GLU A 310 4.85 -5.66 -6.12
CA GLU A 310 5.59 -6.84 -6.58
C GLU A 310 6.73 -6.47 -7.54
N ALA A 311 6.50 -5.56 -8.48
CA ALA A 311 7.51 -5.12 -9.42
C ALA A 311 8.69 -4.41 -8.72
N TYR A 312 8.39 -3.50 -7.79
CA TYR A 312 9.42 -2.82 -7.00
C TYR A 312 10.16 -3.80 -6.07
N GLY A 313 9.46 -4.77 -5.47
CA GLY A 313 10.07 -5.84 -4.66
C GLY A 313 11.02 -6.71 -5.48
N ARG A 314 10.59 -7.16 -6.68
CA ARG A 314 11.40 -8.00 -7.56
C ARG A 314 12.66 -7.29 -8.05
N ASN A 315 12.54 -5.99 -8.32
CA ASN A 315 13.63 -5.22 -8.93
C ASN A 315 14.57 -4.55 -7.91
N LYS A 316 14.51 -4.92 -6.60
CA LYS A 316 15.44 -4.36 -5.61
C LYS A 316 16.88 -4.86 -5.87
N TYR A 317 17.94 -4.04 -5.90
CA TYR A 317 17.98 -2.59 -5.61
C TYR A 317 18.23 -1.76 -6.88
N LYS A 318 17.75 -2.21 -8.03
CA LYS A 318 17.52 -1.30 -9.16
C LYS A 318 16.35 -0.37 -8.83
N SER A 319 15.28 -0.88 -8.18
CA SER A 319 14.30 -0.06 -7.47
C SER A 319 14.72 0.10 -6.01
N THR A 320 14.76 1.33 -5.51
CA THR A 320 15.20 1.66 -4.15
C THR A 320 14.08 2.15 -3.25
N GLY A 321 12.92 2.51 -3.82
CA GLY A 321 11.77 2.92 -3.05
C GLY A 321 10.53 3.24 -3.86
N ILE A 322 9.39 3.08 -3.21
CA ILE A 322 8.07 3.43 -3.74
C ILE A 322 7.19 4.01 -2.64
N ILE A 323 6.56 5.13 -2.91
CA ILE A 323 5.51 5.73 -2.08
C ILE A 323 4.21 5.75 -2.89
N GLN A 324 3.28 4.89 -2.47
CA GLN A 324 1.90 4.91 -2.99
C GLN A 324 1.26 6.26 -2.70
N TRP A 325 0.75 6.89 -3.72
CA TRP A 325 0.01 8.15 -3.61
C TRP A 325 -1.48 7.90 -3.79
N MET A 326 -2.28 7.85 -2.67
CA MET A 326 -2.01 8.11 -1.25
C MET A 326 -2.17 6.83 -0.40
N LEU A 327 -1.78 6.88 0.87
CA LEU A 327 -2.05 5.84 1.86
C LEU A 327 -3.52 5.85 2.30
N ASN A 328 -3.99 7.02 2.72
CA ASN A 328 -5.32 7.26 3.28
C ASN A 328 -5.99 8.47 2.64
N ASN A 329 -7.15 8.86 3.15
CA ASN A 329 -7.93 9.99 2.68
C ASN A 329 -8.11 11.07 3.75
N ALA A 330 -7.99 12.34 3.35
CA ALA A 330 -8.36 13.49 4.18
C ALA A 330 -9.88 13.62 4.38
N TRP A 331 -10.67 13.07 3.47
CA TRP A 331 -12.13 13.06 3.41
C TRP A 331 -12.61 11.92 2.50
N PRO A 332 -13.90 11.53 2.47
CA PRO A 332 -14.38 10.46 1.59
C PRO A 332 -14.11 10.78 0.12
N SER A 333 -13.32 9.96 -0.56
CA SER A 333 -12.96 10.15 -1.97
C SER A 333 -12.86 8.84 -2.75
N LEU A 334 -12.69 8.94 -4.08
CA LEU A 334 -12.62 7.82 -5.02
C LEU A 334 -11.20 7.53 -5.50
N ILE A 335 -10.19 8.31 -5.07
CA ILE A 335 -8.84 8.19 -5.64
C ILE A 335 -7.77 7.93 -4.58
N TRP A 336 -6.83 7.08 -4.98
CA TRP A 336 -5.49 6.83 -4.50
C TRP A 336 -5.33 6.13 -3.16
N HIS A 337 -6.35 6.06 -2.31
CA HIS A 337 -6.24 5.47 -0.98
C HIS A 337 -6.13 3.92 -1.01
N LEU A 338 -5.52 3.35 0.03
CA LEU A 338 -5.49 1.90 0.24
C LEU A 338 -6.66 1.40 1.10
N TYR A 339 -7.21 2.26 1.96
CA TYR A 339 -8.43 2.02 2.75
C TYR A 339 -9.28 3.28 2.81
N GLY A 340 -10.58 3.13 2.91
CA GLY A 340 -11.53 4.24 2.91
C GLY A 340 -11.36 5.18 4.11
N TYR A 341 -11.92 6.39 4.00
CA TYR A 341 -11.94 7.37 5.09
C TYR A 341 -12.60 6.83 6.39
N ASP A 342 -13.55 5.90 6.23
CA ASP A 342 -14.24 5.14 7.28
C ASP A 342 -13.43 3.93 7.80
N LEU A 343 -12.15 3.80 7.44
CA LEU A 343 -11.28 2.68 7.78
C LEU A 343 -11.71 1.33 7.16
N ARG A 344 -12.39 1.37 6.02
CA ARG A 344 -12.80 0.16 5.29
C ARG A 344 -11.67 -0.30 4.36
N PRO A 345 -11.06 -1.49 4.60
CA PRO A 345 -10.09 -2.03 3.65
C PRO A 345 -10.81 -2.51 2.38
N ALA A 346 -10.17 -2.24 1.24
CA ALA A 346 -10.69 -2.53 -0.10
C ALA A 346 -9.75 -3.46 -0.89
N GLY A 347 -10.06 -3.75 -2.16
CA GLY A 347 -9.23 -4.61 -2.99
C GLY A 347 -7.77 -4.17 -3.04
N GLY A 348 -7.50 -2.87 -3.17
CA GLY A 348 -6.14 -2.32 -3.20
C GLY A 348 -5.35 -2.56 -1.91
N TYR A 349 -6.01 -2.52 -0.74
CA TYR A 349 -5.39 -2.86 0.54
C TYR A 349 -4.84 -4.30 0.54
N PHE A 350 -5.67 -5.27 0.09
CA PHE A 350 -5.27 -6.68 0.09
C PHE A 350 -4.28 -7.00 -1.02
N GLY A 351 -4.38 -6.32 -2.17
CA GLY A 351 -3.36 -6.38 -3.21
C GLY A 351 -1.99 -5.91 -2.73
N SER A 352 -1.93 -4.81 -1.98
CA SER A 352 -0.70 -4.32 -1.34
C SER A 352 -0.19 -5.29 -0.28
N LYS A 353 -1.09 -5.78 0.58
CA LYS A 353 -0.75 -6.69 1.68
C LYS A 353 -0.09 -7.97 1.21
N ILE A 354 -0.64 -8.62 0.18
CA ILE A 354 -0.07 -9.86 -0.36
C ILE A 354 1.28 -9.62 -1.05
N ALA A 355 1.41 -8.51 -1.79
CA ALA A 355 2.63 -8.17 -2.53
C ALA A 355 3.86 -7.89 -1.64
N THR A 356 3.63 -7.58 -0.38
CA THR A 356 4.66 -7.13 0.57
C THR A 356 4.94 -8.15 1.67
N GLU A 357 4.47 -9.38 1.53
CA GLU A 357 4.81 -10.48 2.44
C GLU A 357 6.32 -10.61 2.62
N PRO A 358 6.80 -10.97 3.82
CA PRO A 358 8.25 -11.04 4.09
C PRO A 358 9.03 -12.00 3.19
N VAL A 359 8.43 -13.13 2.84
CA VAL A 359 8.93 -14.08 1.82
C VAL A 359 7.79 -14.34 0.87
N HIS A 360 7.88 -13.82 -0.34
CA HIS A 360 6.76 -13.71 -1.27
C HIS A 360 7.02 -14.42 -2.59
N VAL A 361 6.02 -15.16 -3.09
CA VAL A 361 6.04 -15.77 -4.42
C VAL A 361 5.15 -14.96 -5.38
N GLN A 362 5.71 -14.55 -6.53
CA GLN A 362 5.04 -13.69 -7.48
C GLN A 362 5.25 -14.08 -8.94
N TYR A 363 4.32 -13.62 -9.80
CA TYR A 363 4.41 -13.71 -11.25
C TYR A 363 5.00 -12.42 -11.83
N SER A 364 5.83 -12.56 -12.85
CA SER A 364 6.47 -11.44 -13.57
C SER A 364 5.75 -11.21 -14.90
N TYR A 365 5.07 -10.07 -15.02
CA TYR A 365 4.27 -9.73 -16.20
C TYR A 365 5.11 -9.47 -17.47
N ASP A 366 6.41 -9.17 -17.34
CA ASP A 366 7.32 -8.89 -18.46
C ASP A 366 7.87 -10.16 -19.13
N ASP A 367 8.20 -11.19 -18.36
CA ASP A 367 8.90 -12.38 -18.85
C ASP A 367 8.22 -13.70 -18.45
N ARG A 368 7.05 -13.63 -17.81
CA ARG A 368 6.24 -14.78 -17.38
C ARG A 368 6.97 -15.70 -16.39
N SER A 369 8.02 -15.22 -15.74
CA SER A 369 8.71 -16.00 -14.72
C SER A 369 7.98 -15.92 -13.37
N VAL A 370 8.14 -16.96 -12.57
CA VAL A 370 7.83 -16.93 -11.14
C VAL A 370 9.09 -16.49 -10.40
N ALA A 371 8.97 -15.47 -9.56
CA ALA A 371 10.04 -14.99 -8.71
C ALA A 371 9.67 -15.20 -7.22
N VAL A 372 10.69 -15.40 -6.40
CA VAL A 372 10.58 -15.38 -4.93
C VAL A 372 11.39 -14.20 -4.42
N VAL A 373 10.73 -13.34 -3.67
CA VAL A 373 11.32 -12.16 -3.03
C VAL A 373 11.45 -12.43 -1.54
N ASN A 374 12.66 -12.45 -1.04
CA ASN A 374 12.96 -12.52 0.38
C ASN A 374 13.28 -11.11 0.90
N SER A 375 12.43 -10.55 1.73
CA SER A 375 12.63 -9.25 2.39
C SER A 375 13.10 -9.39 3.83
N THR A 376 13.41 -10.61 4.28
CA THR A 376 13.94 -10.88 5.61
C THR A 376 15.47 -10.78 5.63
N GLN A 377 16.05 -10.59 6.81
CA GLN A 377 17.49 -10.54 7.02
C GLN A 377 18.14 -11.93 7.18
N LYS A 378 17.46 -13.00 6.72
CA LYS A 378 17.91 -14.39 6.81
C LYS A 378 17.80 -15.07 5.46
N ASP A 379 18.79 -15.90 5.11
CA ASP A 379 18.70 -16.77 3.96
C ASP A 379 17.51 -17.72 4.07
N GLN A 380 16.85 -17.98 2.95
CA GLN A 380 15.77 -18.95 2.82
C GLN A 380 16.26 -20.08 1.92
N THR A 381 16.46 -21.25 2.50
CA THR A 381 17.04 -22.41 1.80
C THR A 381 16.06 -23.56 1.67
N GLY A 382 16.19 -24.35 0.59
CA GLY A 382 15.35 -25.51 0.33
C GLY A 382 13.87 -25.16 0.11
N LEU A 383 13.59 -23.96 -0.37
CA LEU A 383 12.21 -23.55 -0.68
C LEU A 383 11.66 -24.36 -1.85
N LYS A 384 10.36 -24.67 -1.80
CA LYS A 384 9.64 -25.30 -2.91
C LYS A 384 8.55 -24.38 -3.45
N VAL A 385 8.67 -24.03 -4.73
CA VAL A 385 7.64 -23.30 -5.49
C VAL A 385 6.76 -24.28 -6.24
N VAL A 386 5.44 -24.06 -6.17
CA VAL A 386 4.44 -24.79 -6.97
C VAL A 386 3.66 -23.79 -7.80
N ALA A 387 3.62 -23.98 -9.11
CA ALA A 387 2.86 -23.17 -10.05
C ALA A 387 1.85 -24.02 -10.81
N LYS A 388 0.58 -23.58 -10.83
CA LYS A 388 -0.52 -24.29 -11.50
C LYS A 388 -1.36 -23.32 -12.32
N LEU A 389 -1.58 -23.64 -13.61
CA LEU A 389 -2.51 -22.91 -14.46
C LEU A 389 -3.86 -23.64 -14.54
N TYR A 390 -4.91 -22.86 -14.53
CA TYR A 390 -6.29 -23.36 -14.67
C TYR A 390 -7.04 -22.51 -15.70
N ASP A 391 -7.95 -23.12 -16.43
CA ASP A 391 -8.92 -22.37 -17.23
C ASP A 391 -10.04 -21.81 -16.32
N THR A 392 -10.96 -21.05 -16.90
CA THR A 392 -12.09 -20.43 -16.18
C THR A 392 -13.09 -21.45 -15.62
N SER A 393 -13.06 -22.70 -16.07
CA SER A 393 -13.84 -23.80 -15.46
C SER A 393 -13.17 -24.40 -14.21
N GLY A 394 -11.91 -24.03 -13.92
CA GLY A 394 -11.11 -24.62 -12.86
C GLY A 394 -10.34 -25.88 -13.26
N ALA A 395 -10.34 -26.25 -14.57
CA ALA A 395 -9.59 -27.39 -15.06
C ALA A 395 -8.09 -27.09 -15.13
N LEU A 396 -7.27 -27.97 -14.56
CA LEU A 396 -5.82 -27.86 -14.54
C LEU A 396 -5.24 -28.01 -15.95
N LYS A 397 -4.47 -27.03 -16.41
CA LYS A 397 -3.80 -26.99 -17.73
C LYS A 397 -2.29 -27.16 -17.65
N PHE A 398 -1.68 -26.77 -16.54
CA PHE A 398 -0.24 -26.87 -16.31
C PHE A 398 0.03 -27.00 -14.82
N SER A 399 1.05 -27.77 -14.48
CA SER A 399 1.57 -27.88 -13.11
C SER A 399 3.07 -28.09 -13.15
N ARG A 400 3.81 -27.32 -12.36
CA ARG A 400 5.26 -27.48 -12.20
C ARG A 400 5.68 -27.13 -10.79
N GLU A 401 6.68 -27.85 -10.31
CA GLU A 401 7.37 -27.60 -9.04
C GLU A 401 8.85 -27.30 -9.31
N ALA A 402 9.45 -26.48 -8.46
CA ALA A 402 10.89 -26.23 -8.46
C ALA A 402 11.38 -25.96 -7.04
N GLN A 403 12.63 -26.32 -6.78
CA GLN A 403 13.34 -25.95 -5.56
C GLN A 403 14.29 -24.79 -5.81
N LEU A 404 14.49 -23.93 -4.82
CA LEU A 404 15.43 -22.82 -4.89
C LEU A 404 15.84 -22.34 -3.50
N ASP A 405 16.96 -21.63 -3.47
CA ASP A 405 17.41 -20.85 -2.32
C ASP A 405 17.33 -19.37 -2.66
N VAL A 406 17.04 -18.55 -1.67
CA VAL A 406 17.00 -17.08 -1.82
C VAL A 406 17.78 -16.46 -0.67
N ALA A 407 18.82 -15.72 -1.00
CA ALA A 407 19.64 -15.02 0.00
C ALA A 407 18.81 -14.05 0.83
N ALA A 408 19.33 -13.69 2.01
CA ALA A 408 18.78 -12.63 2.84
C ALA A 408 18.62 -11.36 2.00
N ASP A 409 17.44 -10.73 2.11
CA ASP A 409 17.07 -9.53 1.36
C ASP A 409 17.28 -9.66 -0.17
N GLY A 410 17.13 -10.88 -0.70
CA GLY A 410 17.41 -11.26 -2.08
C GLY A 410 16.17 -11.56 -2.91
N VAL A 411 16.42 -11.81 -4.20
CA VAL A 411 15.41 -12.23 -5.18
C VAL A 411 15.94 -13.37 -6.02
N ALA A 412 15.12 -14.40 -6.26
CA ALA A 412 15.47 -15.49 -7.17
C ALA A 412 14.31 -15.78 -8.12
N LYS A 413 14.62 -16.01 -9.41
CA LYS A 413 13.66 -16.49 -10.41
C LYS A 413 13.64 -18.03 -10.42
N SER A 414 12.47 -18.58 -10.70
CA SER A 414 12.23 -20.02 -10.65
C SER A 414 11.57 -20.52 -11.95
N ILE A 415 10.26 -20.74 -11.95
CA ILE A 415 9.51 -21.39 -13.01
C ILE A 415 9.15 -20.40 -14.11
N ALA A 416 9.34 -20.73 -15.39
CA ALA A 416 8.72 -20.02 -16.50
C ALA A 416 7.31 -20.59 -16.74
N ILE A 417 6.31 -19.69 -16.81
CA ILE A 417 4.91 -20.04 -17.04
C ILE A 417 4.64 -20.06 -18.55
N PRO A 418 4.22 -21.19 -19.12
CA PRO A 418 3.93 -21.28 -20.56
C PRO A 418 2.68 -20.49 -20.94
N GLU A 419 2.51 -20.22 -22.22
CA GLU A 419 1.22 -19.76 -22.73
C GLU A 419 0.18 -20.87 -22.60
N PRO A 420 -1.04 -20.56 -22.15
CA PRO A 420 -2.07 -21.58 -22.00
C PRO A 420 -2.65 -21.95 -23.36
N ASN A 421 -2.32 -23.14 -23.85
CA ASN A 421 -2.91 -23.67 -25.07
C ASN A 421 -4.40 -23.97 -24.87
N GLY A 422 -5.26 -23.42 -25.75
CA GLY A 422 -6.71 -23.69 -25.75
C GLY A 422 -7.45 -23.08 -24.55
N ALA A 423 -6.89 -22.04 -23.90
CA ALA A 423 -7.61 -21.28 -22.88
C ALA A 423 -8.64 -20.34 -23.50
N THR A 424 -9.65 -19.98 -22.72
CA THR A 424 -10.53 -18.83 -22.96
C THR A 424 -9.73 -17.52 -22.92
N SER A 425 -10.35 -16.37 -23.15
CA SER A 425 -9.68 -15.07 -23.11
C SER A 425 -9.00 -14.79 -21.74
N ALA A 426 -9.49 -15.42 -20.67
CA ALA A 426 -8.87 -15.37 -19.35
C ALA A 426 -8.56 -16.76 -18.79
N TYR A 427 -7.58 -16.83 -17.90
CA TYR A 427 -7.16 -18.04 -17.18
C TYR A 427 -6.59 -17.68 -15.80
N PHE A 428 -6.41 -18.66 -14.93
CA PHE A 428 -5.94 -18.46 -13.56
C PHE A 428 -4.57 -19.09 -13.34
N LEU A 429 -3.73 -18.40 -12.57
CA LEU A 429 -2.44 -18.92 -12.11
C LEU A 429 -2.43 -18.93 -10.58
N GLY A 430 -2.34 -20.12 -9.99
CA GLY A 430 -2.09 -20.32 -8.56
C GLY A 430 -0.61 -20.55 -8.30
N LEU A 431 -0.04 -19.80 -7.36
CA LEU A 431 1.33 -19.95 -6.88
C LEU A 431 1.32 -20.30 -5.39
N GLN A 432 2.20 -21.21 -4.99
CA GLN A 432 2.44 -21.55 -3.59
C GLN A 432 3.93 -21.68 -3.34
N LEU A 433 4.37 -21.21 -2.18
CA LEU A 433 5.74 -21.30 -1.70
C LEU A 433 5.76 -22.02 -0.37
N PHE A 434 6.54 -23.07 -0.28
CA PHE A 434 6.72 -23.86 0.92
C PHE A 434 8.14 -23.74 1.44
N SER A 435 8.28 -23.77 2.77
CA SER A 435 9.58 -23.93 3.44
C SER A 435 10.17 -25.32 3.18
N SER A 436 11.44 -25.51 3.52
CA SER A 436 12.09 -26.85 3.51
C SER A 436 11.40 -27.87 4.40
N GLY A 437 10.68 -27.41 5.44
CA GLY A 437 9.86 -28.25 6.32
C GLY A 437 8.44 -28.53 5.81
N GLY A 438 8.07 -27.98 4.63
CA GLY A 438 6.73 -28.16 4.04
C GLY A 438 5.67 -27.19 4.56
N GLU A 439 6.02 -26.18 5.35
CA GLU A 439 5.12 -25.13 5.78
C GLU A 439 4.83 -24.17 4.61
N LEU A 440 3.56 -23.80 4.42
CA LEU A 440 3.16 -22.80 3.43
C LEU A 440 3.55 -21.41 3.89
N LEU A 441 4.51 -20.78 3.22
CA LEU A 441 5.03 -19.45 3.53
C LEU A 441 4.28 -18.33 2.80
N SER A 442 3.94 -18.56 1.54
CA SER A 442 3.28 -17.57 0.69
C SER A 442 2.42 -18.26 -0.35
N ARG A 443 1.35 -17.62 -0.74
CA ARG A 443 0.53 -18.03 -1.88
C ARG A 443 0.05 -16.79 -2.63
N ASN A 444 -0.19 -16.96 -3.94
CA ASN A 444 -0.70 -15.90 -4.77
C ASN A 444 -1.65 -16.46 -5.83
N PHE A 445 -2.63 -15.68 -6.23
CA PHE A 445 -3.60 -16.08 -7.22
C PHE A 445 -3.79 -14.96 -8.25
N TYR A 446 -3.47 -15.25 -9.51
CA TYR A 446 -3.58 -14.32 -10.62
C TYR A 446 -4.71 -14.72 -11.55
N TRP A 447 -5.36 -13.74 -12.12
CA TRP A 447 -6.17 -13.87 -13.31
C TRP A 447 -5.44 -13.16 -14.44
N LEU A 448 -5.23 -13.86 -15.51
CA LEU A 448 -4.40 -13.44 -16.63
C LEU A 448 -5.20 -13.54 -17.91
N SER A 449 -4.88 -12.71 -18.89
CA SER A 449 -5.53 -12.71 -20.20
C SER A 449 -4.60 -13.28 -21.28
N THR A 450 -5.18 -13.90 -22.29
CA THR A 450 -4.48 -14.27 -23.53
C THR A 450 -4.26 -13.07 -24.46
N LYS A 451 -4.98 -11.96 -24.23
CA LYS A 451 -4.71 -10.67 -24.87
C LYS A 451 -3.77 -9.87 -23.98
N PRO A 452 -2.72 -9.25 -24.52
CA PRO A 452 -1.86 -8.35 -23.74
C PRO A 452 -2.55 -7.01 -23.47
N ASP A 453 -2.11 -6.32 -22.44
CA ASP A 453 -2.23 -4.87 -22.33
C ASP A 453 -1.11 -4.25 -23.19
N VAL A 454 -1.41 -3.22 -23.97
CA VAL A 454 -0.42 -2.51 -24.81
C VAL A 454 -0.46 -1.02 -24.53
N LEU A 455 0.68 -0.48 -24.15
CA LEU A 455 0.85 0.91 -23.75
C LEU A 455 1.50 1.74 -24.86
N ASP A 456 1.02 2.95 -25.08
CA ASP A 456 1.61 3.94 -25.98
C ASP A 456 2.58 4.85 -25.22
N TYR A 457 3.81 4.38 -25.03
CA TYR A 457 4.84 5.14 -24.30
C TYR A 457 5.26 6.45 -24.99
N ALA A 458 4.94 6.63 -26.27
CA ALA A 458 5.21 7.88 -26.98
C ALA A 458 4.24 9.01 -26.56
N LYS A 459 3.10 8.63 -26.00
CA LYS A 459 2.08 9.55 -25.50
C LYS A 459 1.97 9.55 -23.98
N THR A 460 3.03 9.14 -23.28
CA THR A 460 3.09 9.22 -21.81
C THR A 460 2.93 10.66 -21.35
N GLU A 461 1.94 10.88 -20.51
CA GLU A 461 1.71 12.11 -19.76
C GLU A 461 2.26 11.97 -18.34
N TRP A 462 2.41 13.08 -17.61
CA TRP A 462 2.93 13.05 -16.25
C TRP A 462 2.06 12.24 -15.27
N TYR A 463 0.79 12.04 -15.56
CA TYR A 463 -0.17 11.36 -14.68
C TYR A 463 -0.60 9.97 -15.17
N TYR A 464 -0.32 9.57 -16.42
CA TYR A 464 -0.63 8.23 -16.94
C TYR A 464 0.12 7.93 -18.25
N THR A 465 0.11 6.67 -18.66
CA THR A 465 0.52 6.23 -20.00
C THR A 465 -0.71 5.62 -20.70
N PRO A 466 -1.13 6.14 -21.87
CA PRO A 466 -2.30 5.62 -22.58
C PRO A 466 -2.14 4.16 -22.99
N GLN A 467 -3.27 3.42 -22.95
CA GLN A 467 -3.37 2.07 -23.49
C GLN A 467 -3.99 2.08 -24.90
N THR A 468 -3.48 1.24 -25.78
CA THR A 468 -4.02 0.98 -27.12
C THR A 468 -4.72 -0.36 -27.22
N GLU A 469 -4.30 -1.34 -26.41
CA GLU A 469 -4.96 -2.63 -26.29
C GLU A 469 -5.12 -2.99 -24.80
N PHE A 470 -6.16 -3.78 -24.50
CA PHE A 470 -6.54 -4.13 -23.15
C PHE A 470 -6.62 -5.65 -22.99
N ALA A 471 -6.12 -6.16 -21.89
CA ALA A 471 -6.38 -7.52 -21.45
C ALA A 471 -7.90 -7.77 -21.38
N ASP A 472 -8.34 -8.97 -21.76
CA ASP A 472 -9.77 -9.30 -21.85
C ASP A 472 -10.18 -10.28 -20.74
N PHE A 473 -10.88 -9.75 -19.75
CA PHE A 473 -11.47 -10.48 -18.64
C PHE A 473 -13.00 -10.56 -18.73
N THR A 474 -13.58 -10.22 -19.87
CA THR A 474 -15.04 -10.21 -20.05
C THR A 474 -15.68 -11.56 -19.75
N VAL A 475 -14.98 -12.66 -20.05
CA VAL A 475 -15.43 -14.03 -19.75
C VAL A 475 -15.63 -14.28 -18.24
N LEU A 476 -15.01 -13.51 -17.38
CA LEU A 476 -15.21 -13.65 -15.92
C LEU A 476 -16.62 -13.25 -15.48
N GLN A 477 -17.35 -12.45 -16.26
CA GLN A 477 -18.76 -12.13 -16.00
C GLN A 477 -19.68 -13.36 -16.10
N ASP A 478 -19.25 -14.36 -16.88
CA ASP A 478 -19.99 -15.60 -17.17
C ASP A 478 -19.50 -16.78 -16.32
N LEU A 479 -18.63 -16.52 -15.32
CA LEU A 479 -18.21 -17.55 -14.39
C LEU A 479 -19.45 -18.22 -13.76
N PRO A 480 -19.52 -19.55 -13.76
CA PRO A 480 -20.58 -20.26 -13.06
C PRO A 480 -20.62 -19.86 -11.58
N LYS A 481 -21.82 -19.81 -11.01
CA LYS A 481 -21.97 -19.52 -9.58
C LYS A 481 -21.17 -20.50 -8.74
N ALA A 482 -20.35 -19.98 -7.87
CA ALA A 482 -19.57 -20.76 -6.91
C ALA A 482 -20.39 -21.09 -5.65
N SER A 483 -20.00 -22.16 -4.94
CA SER A 483 -20.61 -22.56 -3.67
C SER A 483 -19.54 -22.64 -2.60
N VAL A 484 -19.50 -21.62 -1.75
CA VAL A 484 -18.56 -21.55 -0.62
C VAL A 484 -19.32 -21.83 0.66
N LYS A 485 -18.85 -22.80 1.45
CA LYS A 485 -19.22 -22.98 2.84
C LYS A 485 -18.29 -22.16 3.71
N ALA A 486 -18.84 -21.55 4.75
CA ALA A 486 -18.06 -20.78 5.71
C ALA A 486 -18.51 -21.09 7.13
N THR A 487 -17.59 -21.02 8.08
CA THR A 487 -17.88 -21.08 9.52
C THR A 487 -17.18 -19.94 10.23
N LEU A 488 -17.74 -19.48 11.33
CA LEU A 488 -17.20 -18.43 12.18
C LEU A 488 -17.04 -18.97 13.60
N HIS A 489 -15.80 -19.02 14.09
CA HIS A 489 -15.47 -19.49 15.43
C HIS A 489 -14.68 -18.43 16.19
N PRO A 490 -14.92 -18.26 17.51
CA PRO A 490 -14.04 -17.46 18.34
C PRO A 490 -12.59 -17.96 18.28
N ALA A 491 -11.64 -17.04 18.31
CA ALA A 491 -10.20 -17.31 18.42
C ALA A 491 -9.63 -16.54 19.62
N THR A 492 -8.39 -16.85 19.97
CA THR A 492 -7.68 -16.15 21.04
C THR A 492 -7.39 -14.71 20.61
N GLY A 493 -8.05 -13.77 21.26
CA GLY A 493 -7.83 -12.34 21.07
C GLY A 493 -6.83 -11.78 22.10
N THR A 494 -6.77 -10.47 22.18
CA THR A 494 -6.01 -9.73 23.18
C THR A 494 -6.94 -9.15 24.25
N GLU A 495 -6.39 -8.42 25.22
CA GLU A 495 -7.21 -7.67 26.16
C GLU A 495 -8.14 -6.67 25.44
N ARG A 496 -7.66 -6.02 24.39
CA ARG A 496 -8.37 -4.97 23.63
C ARG A 496 -9.15 -5.49 22.43
N ASP A 497 -8.70 -6.59 21.81
CA ASP A 497 -9.26 -7.12 20.57
C ASP A 497 -9.98 -8.46 20.78
N ALA A 498 -11.13 -8.59 20.14
CA ALA A 498 -11.76 -9.88 19.90
C ALA A 498 -11.23 -10.45 18.58
N ALA A 499 -10.98 -11.76 18.54
CA ALA A 499 -10.49 -12.44 17.35
C ALA A 499 -11.42 -13.59 16.96
N PHE A 500 -11.50 -13.86 15.66
CA PHE A 500 -12.29 -14.93 15.10
C PHE A 500 -11.49 -15.68 14.03
N ARG A 501 -11.80 -16.96 13.90
CA ARG A 501 -11.30 -17.85 12.86
C ARG A 501 -12.44 -18.16 11.91
N ILE A 502 -12.22 -17.93 10.64
CA ILE A 502 -13.13 -18.26 9.56
C ILE A 502 -12.53 -19.45 8.80
N ALA A 503 -13.29 -20.54 8.68
CA ALA A 503 -12.93 -21.62 7.75
C ALA A 503 -13.82 -21.48 6.52
N LEU A 504 -13.18 -21.54 5.33
CA LEU A 504 -13.83 -21.48 4.02
C LEU A 504 -13.56 -22.80 3.29
N GLU A 505 -14.58 -23.30 2.57
CA GLU A 505 -14.48 -24.45 1.67
C GLU A 505 -15.21 -24.11 0.37
N ASN A 506 -14.52 -24.14 -0.75
CA ASN A 506 -15.22 -24.13 -2.04
C ASN A 506 -15.75 -25.55 -2.32
N ALA A 507 -16.97 -25.81 -1.91
CA ALA A 507 -17.65 -27.09 -2.10
C ALA A 507 -18.22 -27.26 -3.53
N GLY A 508 -18.10 -26.23 -4.38
CA GLY A 508 -18.59 -26.21 -5.76
C GLY A 508 -17.60 -26.82 -6.75
N LYS A 509 -17.99 -26.80 -8.03
CA LYS A 509 -17.16 -27.26 -9.17
C LYS A 509 -16.51 -26.09 -9.93
N SER A 510 -16.81 -24.85 -9.56
CA SER A 510 -16.32 -23.63 -10.21
C SER A 510 -15.39 -22.89 -9.27
N VAL A 511 -14.46 -22.12 -9.83
CA VAL A 511 -13.62 -21.21 -9.04
C VAL A 511 -14.50 -20.19 -8.32
N ALA A 512 -14.33 -20.03 -7.02
CA ALA A 512 -14.91 -18.93 -6.26
C ALA A 512 -13.95 -17.74 -6.37
N PHE A 513 -14.29 -16.78 -7.23
CA PHE A 513 -13.41 -15.68 -7.58
C PHE A 513 -13.64 -14.47 -6.68
N LEU A 514 -12.55 -13.94 -6.08
CA LEU A 514 -12.54 -12.79 -5.19
C LEU A 514 -13.62 -12.87 -4.09
N THR A 515 -13.63 -13.97 -3.32
CA THR A 515 -14.50 -14.13 -2.15
C THR A 515 -14.17 -13.08 -1.11
N ARG A 516 -15.15 -12.23 -0.76
CA ARG A 516 -15.02 -11.16 0.22
C ARG A 516 -15.69 -11.55 1.54
N LEU A 517 -15.01 -11.22 2.63
CA LEU A 517 -15.46 -11.46 4.01
C LEU A 517 -15.74 -10.11 4.68
N ARG A 518 -16.85 -10.01 5.43
CA ARG A 518 -17.20 -8.85 6.22
C ARG A 518 -17.76 -9.28 7.58
N LEU A 519 -17.28 -8.67 8.65
CA LEU A 519 -17.89 -8.81 9.97
C LEU A 519 -18.91 -7.70 10.18
N VAL A 520 -20.13 -8.07 10.56
CA VAL A 520 -21.24 -7.15 10.76
C VAL A 520 -21.89 -7.36 12.11
N LYS A 521 -22.55 -6.34 12.63
CA LYS A 521 -23.33 -6.37 13.88
C LYS A 521 -24.75 -5.86 13.67
N GLY A 522 -25.63 -6.23 14.60
CA GLY A 522 -27.00 -5.73 14.63
C GLY A 522 -27.92 -6.27 13.51
N ARG A 523 -29.19 -5.83 13.54
CA ARG A 523 -30.20 -6.22 12.56
C ARG A 523 -29.97 -5.60 11.18
N GLU A 524 -29.40 -4.40 11.15
CA GLU A 524 -29.10 -3.65 9.93
C GLU A 524 -27.81 -4.11 9.23
N ARG A 525 -27.10 -5.06 9.84
CA ARG A 525 -25.82 -5.60 9.32
C ARG A 525 -24.76 -4.52 9.13
N GLU A 526 -24.66 -3.62 10.10
CA GLU A 526 -23.61 -2.60 10.16
C GLU A 526 -22.24 -3.26 10.18
N GLU A 527 -21.35 -2.89 9.29
CA GLU A 527 -19.99 -3.42 9.25
C GLU A 527 -19.17 -2.89 10.42
N ILE A 528 -18.42 -3.80 11.07
CA ILE A 528 -17.58 -3.46 12.21
C ILE A 528 -16.25 -2.94 11.68
N LEU A 529 -15.96 -1.66 11.92
CA LEU A 529 -14.75 -0.99 11.48
C LEU A 529 -14.10 -0.23 12.66
N PRO A 530 -12.77 -0.18 12.74
CA PRO A 530 -11.79 -0.85 11.89
C PRO A 530 -11.81 -2.38 12.05
N VAL A 531 -11.44 -3.08 10.98
CA VAL A 531 -11.35 -4.54 10.96
C VAL A 531 -9.99 -4.99 10.42
N PHE A 532 -9.39 -5.98 11.07
CA PHE A 532 -8.03 -6.43 10.79
C PHE A 532 -8.06 -7.87 10.29
N TRP A 533 -8.15 -8.02 8.97
CA TRP A 533 -8.17 -9.30 8.28
C TRP A 533 -6.77 -9.80 7.99
N GLN A 534 -6.51 -11.07 8.26
CA GLN A 534 -5.30 -11.75 7.78
C GLN A 534 -5.25 -11.73 6.25
N ASP A 535 -6.37 -12.06 5.59
CA ASP A 535 -6.53 -12.07 4.13
C ASP A 535 -8.00 -11.81 3.77
N ASN A 536 -8.26 -11.30 2.55
CA ASN A 536 -9.61 -11.09 2.02
C ASN A 536 -9.58 -11.00 0.49
N TYR A 537 -10.73 -10.92 -0.18
CA TYR A 537 -10.85 -11.03 -1.63
C TYR A 537 -10.16 -12.28 -2.17
N ILE A 538 -10.41 -13.40 -1.52
CA ILE A 538 -9.73 -14.67 -1.71
C ILE A 538 -10.35 -15.43 -2.89
N SER A 539 -9.52 -15.95 -3.79
CA SER A 539 -9.98 -16.88 -4.82
C SER A 539 -9.71 -18.32 -4.38
N LEU A 540 -10.73 -19.18 -4.50
CA LEU A 540 -10.68 -20.57 -4.10
C LEU A 540 -10.95 -21.50 -5.29
N LEU A 541 -10.06 -22.42 -5.54
CA LEU A 541 -10.26 -23.49 -6.52
C LEU A 541 -11.32 -24.50 -6.01
N PRO A 542 -11.94 -25.28 -6.89
CA PRO A 542 -12.85 -26.36 -6.48
C PRO A 542 -12.19 -27.30 -5.47
N GLY A 543 -12.88 -27.53 -4.34
CA GLY A 543 -12.37 -28.37 -3.24
C GLY A 543 -11.31 -27.72 -2.35
N GLU A 544 -10.88 -26.48 -2.63
CA GLU A 544 -9.91 -25.77 -1.80
C GLU A 544 -10.53 -25.30 -0.49
N THR A 545 -9.76 -25.44 0.59
CA THR A 545 -10.09 -24.95 1.92
C THR A 545 -9.11 -23.85 2.35
N ARG A 546 -9.60 -22.86 3.11
CA ARG A 546 -8.81 -21.77 3.68
C ARG A 546 -9.24 -21.47 5.09
N GLU A 547 -8.28 -21.19 5.94
CA GLU A 547 -8.54 -20.52 7.21
C GLU A 547 -8.07 -19.07 7.14
N VAL A 548 -8.86 -18.16 7.70
CA VAL A 548 -8.57 -16.73 7.78
C VAL A 548 -8.82 -16.26 9.20
N LEU A 549 -7.86 -15.55 9.77
CA LEU A 549 -8.02 -14.87 11.03
C LEU A 549 -8.49 -13.43 10.81
N VAL A 550 -9.34 -12.97 11.73
CA VAL A 550 -9.76 -11.57 11.79
C VAL A 550 -9.78 -11.11 13.23
N SER A 551 -9.40 -9.86 13.46
CA SER A 551 -9.58 -9.20 14.75
C SER A 551 -10.28 -7.86 14.61
N ILE A 552 -11.01 -7.48 15.64
CA ILE A 552 -11.74 -6.22 15.79
C ILE A 552 -11.57 -5.73 17.23
N ARG A 553 -11.65 -4.43 17.44
CA ARG A 553 -11.64 -3.90 18.81
C ARG A 553 -12.93 -4.31 19.54
N LYS A 554 -12.79 -4.73 20.79
CA LYS A 554 -13.96 -5.06 21.63
C LYS A 554 -14.90 -3.88 21.83
N SER A 555 -14.34 -2.64 21.88
CA SER A 555 -15.14 -1.41 21.96
C SER A 555 -16.07 -1.23 20.77
N ASP A 556 -15.63 -1.60 19.56
CA ASP A 556 -16.39 -1.41 18.32
C ASP A 556 -17.47 -2.50 18.14
N LEU A 557 -17.23 -3.67 18.72
CA LEU A 557 -18.22 -4.75 18.80
C LEU A 557 -19.31 -4.44 19.86
N GLY A 558 -18.92 -3.89 21.01
CA GLY A 558 -19.80 -3.68 22.16
C GLY A 558 -20.35 -4.99 22.71
N SER A 559 -21.62 -5.02 23.02
CA SER A 559 -22.35 -6.23 23.48
C SER A 559 -22.94 -7.08 22.34
N ALA A 560 -22.74 -6.66 21.08
CA ALA A 560 -23.30 -7.37 19.93
C ALA A 560 -22.55 -8.68 19.67
N LYS A 561 -23.28 -9.66 19.10
CA LYS A 561 -22.64 -10.84 18.49
C LYS A 561 -22.37 -10.54 17.03
N PRO A 562 -21.13 -10.78 16.53
CA PRO A 562 -20.84 -10.57 15.13
C PRO A 562 -21.49 -11.65 14.27
N ALA A 563 -21.82 -11.27 13.03
CA ALA A 563 -22.14 -12.21 11.97
C ALA A 563 -21.12 -12.02 10.83
N LEU A 564 -20.82 -13.11 10.14
CA LEU A 564 -19.96 -13.10 8.95
C LEU A 564 -20.85 -13.03 7.71
N LEU A 565 -20.63 -12.02 6.88
CA LEU A 565 -21.15 -11.98 5.52
C LEU A 565 -20.07 -12.43 4.56
N VAL A 566 -20.40 -13.32 3.63
CA VAL A 566 -19.52 -13.81 2.60
C VAL A 566 -20.19 -13.57 1.27
N ASP A 567 -19.52 -12.86 0.38
CA ASP A 567 -19.93 -12.62 -1.01
C ASP A 567 -18.71 -12.72 -1.94
N GLY A 568 -18.87 -12.49 -3.23
CA GLY A 568 -17.77 -12.59 -4.18
C GLY A 568 -18.22 -12.24 -5.60
N PHE A 569 -17.26 -12.19 -6.51
CA PHE A 569 -17.52 -11.82 -7.90
C PHE A 569 -18.58 -12.74 -8.56
N ASN A 570 -18.49 -14.05 -8.31
CA ASN A 570 -19.45 -15.05 -8.79
C ASN A 570 -20.13 -15.84 -7.66
N LEU A 571 -20.15 -15.29 -6.44
CA LEU A 571 -20.74 -15.91 -5.26
C LEU A 571 -21.97 -15.12 -4.79
N ALA A 572 -23.09 -15.80 -4.60
CA ALA A 572 -24.26 -15.20 -3.98
C ALA A 572 -23.98 -14.92 -2.48
N PRO A 573 -24.42 -13.77 -1.94
CA PRO A 573 -24.20 -13.43 -0.53
C PRO A 573 -24.79 -14.47 0.42
N ILE A 574 -24.00 -14.91 1.39
CA ILE A 574 -24.42 -15.77 2.50
C ILE A 574 -24.12 -15.10 3.84
N SER A 575 -24.90 -15.40 4.85
CA SER A 575 -24.74 -14.87 6.22
C SER A 575 -24.57 -16.02 7.19
N ILE A 576 -23.51 -15.97 7.98
CA ILE A 576 -23.14 -16.98 8.97
C ILE A 576 -23.13 -16.30 10.35
N HIS A 577 -23.85 -16.87 11.27
CA HIS A 577 -23.81 -16.46 12.69
C HIS A 577 -22.77 -17.30 13.43
N GLU A 578 -22.20 -16.73 14.48
CA GLU A 578 -21.30 -17.45 15.38
C GLU A 578 -21.99 -18.75 15.82
N ALA A 579 -21.28 -19.89 15.65
CA ALA A 579 -21.80 -21.16 16.14
C ALA A 579 -21.99 -21.08 17.66
N GLY A 580 -23.22 -21.20 18.10
CA GLY A 580 -23.54 -21.25 19.53
C GLY A 580 -22.78 -22.42 20.19
N LYS A 581 -22.24 -22.16 21.39
CA LYS A 581 -21.69 -23.20 22.26
C LYS A 581 -22.79 -24.19 22.66
#